data_f225df77f0a2d3d164cf8e9260cf61ea
#
_entry.id   f225df77f0a2d3d164cf8e9260cf61ea
#
_cell.length_a   1.000
_cell.length_b   1.000
_cell.length_c   1.000
_cell.angle_alpha   90.00
_cell.angle_beta   90.00
_cell.angle_gamma   90.00
#
_symmetry.space_group_name_H-M   'P 1'
#
loop_
_entity.id
_entity.type
_entity.pdbx_description
1 polymer ?
#
loop_
_entity_poly.entity_id
_entity_poly.type
_entity_poly.pdbx_seq_one_letter_code
_entity_poly.pdbx_strand_id
1 'polypeptide(L)'
;MNRIPVAAAIILTGTLVFTAGCTTKKTVARETAPLINKTNELDDLTAKTTRDIKDLDARTTKGLSDVNSKSAAADQKAQAAQQQADQANALATKASTGVDALSNQVANLDNYHAVVETTVHFGFDKANLSKKAKDALDKLAAEIPNTKGYIIALDGNTDSTGPADYNYQLSQRRAHAVIQYLATEHQVPAHKIYLVGLGKDKPVAKNNTSEGRAENRRVDVRLMTNVVGAQQAQNPEQAPTTAQQ
;
A
#
# COMPACT_ATOMS: atom_id res chain seq x y z
N MET A 1 -29.38 -27.80 -35.79
CA MET A 1 -28.58 -28.39 -36.86
C MET A 1 -29.16 -29.77 -37.18
N ASN A 2 -29.62 -29.93 -38.35
CA ASN A 2 -30.25 -31.00 -39.09
C ASN A 2 -30.42 -32.36 -38.40
N ARG A 3 -31.67 -32.65 -38.02
CA ARG A 3 -32.17 -34.01 -37.76
C ARG A 3 -32.63 -34.61 -39.06
N ILE A 4 -31.94 -35.63 -39.55
CA ILE A 4 -32.37 -36.46 -40.68
C ILE A 4 -33.14 -37.62 -40.08
N PRO A 5 -34.42 -37.79 -40.37
CA PRO A 5 -35.14 -39.00 -40.02
C PRO A 5 -34.80 -40.07 -41.06
N VAL A 6 -34.09 -41.10 -40.67
CA VAL A 6 -33.91 -42.30 -41.49
C VAL A 6 -35.20 -43.16 -41.34
N ALA A 7 -36.17 -42.86 -42.14
CA ALA A 7 -37.27 -43.79 -42.38
C ALA A 7 -36.83 -44.75 -43.48
N ALA A 8 -36.31 -45.91 -43.11
CA ALA A 8 -36.05 -46.98 -44.08
C ALA A 8 -37.37 -47.68 -44.43
N ALA A 9 -38.00 -47.23 -45.51
CA ALA A 9 -39.10 -47.94 -46.13
C ALA A 9 -38.50 -49.08 -46.93
N ILE A 10 -38.55 -50.26 -46.40
CA ILE A 10 -38.28 -51.49 -47.21
C ILE A 10 -39.51 -51.81 -47.99
N ILE A 11 -39.58 -51.42 -49.29
CA ILE A 11 -40.57 -51.88 -50.24
C ILE A 11 -40.08 -53.20 -50.76
N LEU A 12 -40.67 -54.28 -50.22
CA LEU A 12 -40.47 -55.63 -50.73
C LEU A 12 -41.43 -55.87 -51.89
N THR A 13 -41.03 -55.63 -53.18
CA THR A 13 -41.73 -56.02 -54.33
C THR A 13 -41.60 -57.54 -54.60
N GLY A 14 -42.47 -58.29 -53.99
CA GLY A 14 -42.57 -59.72 -54.26
C GLY A 14 -43.28 -59.97 -55.57
N THR A 15 -42.53 -60.38 -56.59
CA THR A 15 -43.11 -60.97 -57.84
C THR A 15 -43.65 -62.32 -57.49
N LEU A 16 -44.96 -62.39 -57.43
CA LEU A 16 -45.71 -63.65 -57.21
C LEU A 16 -45.65 -64.48 -58.47
N VAL A 17 -44.80 -65.51 -58.56
CA VAL A 17 -44.84 -66.55 -59.54
C VAL A 17 -45.87 -67.61 -59.08
N PHE A 18 -47.04 -67.57 -59.65
CA PHE A 18 -48.07 -68.63 -59.45
C PHE A 18 -47.63 -69.93 -60.12
N THR A 19 -46.99 -70.82 -59.45
CA THR A 19 -46.95 -72.25 -59.77
C THR A 19 -48.05 -72.97 -58.96
N ALA A 20 -49.06 -73.50 -59.67
CA ALA A 20 -50.14 -74.25 -59.04
C ALA A 20 -49.58 -75.51 -58.38
N GLY A 21 -49.28 -75.42 -57.09
CA GLY A 21 -49.03 -76.56 -56.21
C GLY A 21 -49.94 -76.41 -55.02
N CYS A 22 -50.87 -77.34 -54.80
CA CYS A 22 -51.69 -77.41 -53.57
C CYS A 22 -50.84 -77.49 -52.33
N THR A 23 -50.38 -76.35 -51.86
CA THR A 23 -49.79 -76.22 -50.50
C THR A 23 -50.93 -76.06 -49.54
N THR A 24 -51.18 -77.05 -48.73
CA THR A 24 -52.23 -77.00 -47.71
C THR A 24 -51.93 -75.88 -46.74
N LYS A 25 -52.93 -75.14 -46.29
CA LYS A 25 -52.85 -74.04 -45.29
C LYS A 25 -52.01 -74.37 -44.09
N LYS A 26 -51.90 -75.67 -43.73
CA LYS A 26 -51.09 -76.19 -42.68
C LYS A 26 -49.54 -76.16 -42.93
N THR A 27 -49.13 -76.35 -44.21
CA THR A 27 -47.67 -76.32 -44.56
C THR A 27 -47.13 -74.92 -44.57
N VAL A 28 -47.88 -73.93 -45.09
CA VAL A 28 -47.50 -72.52 -45.05
C VAL A 28 -47.45 -72.02 -43.63
N ALA A 29 -48.42 -72.33 -42.78
CA ALA A 29 -48.41 -71.94 -41.36
C ALA A 29 -47.24 -72.55 -40.61
N ARG A 30 -46.78 -73.78 -40.95
CA ARG A 30 -45.66 -74.45 -40.29
C ARG A 30 -44.34 -73.85 -40.71
N GLU A 31 -44.18 -73.34 -41.91
CA GLU A 31 -42.92 -72.72 -42.37
C GLU A 31 -42.84 -71.23 -42.01
N THR A 32 -43.98 -70.52 -41.86
CA THR A 32 -44.04 -69.11 -41.52
C THR A 32 -43.99 -68.87 -39.97
N ALA A 33 -44.44 -69.86 -39.16
CA ALA A 33 -44.44 -69.74 -37.70
C ALA A 33 -43.03 -69.40 -37.07
N PRO A 34 -41.94 -70.03 -37.48
CA PRO A 34 -40.62 -69.70 -36.96
C PRO A 34 -40.14 -68.30 -37.36
N LEU A 35 -40.58 -67.86 -38.61
CA LEU A 35 -40.25 -66.47 -39.06
C LEU A 35 -41.02 -65.41 -38.26
N ILE A 36 -42.33 -65.66 -38.03
CA ILE A 36 -43.14 -64.77 -37.18
C ILE A 36 -42.58 -64.68 -35.76
N ASN A 37 -42.22 -65.82 -35.17
CA ASN A 37 -41.60 -65.85 -33.84
C ASN A 37 -40.28 -65.05 -33.80
N LYS A 38 -39.45 -65.20 -34.85
CA LYS A 38 -38.19 -64.49 -34.98
C LYS A 38 -38.36 -62.97 -35.13
N THR A 39 -39.41 -62.56 -35.90
CA THR A 39 -39.77 -61.18 -36.08
C THR A 39 -40.26 -60.57 -34.77
N ASN A 40 -41.06 -61.23 -33.98
CA ASN A 40 -41.53 -60.79 -32.69
C ASN A 40 -40.34 -60.67 -31.67
N GLU A 41 -39.40 -61.64 -31.69
CA GLU A 41 -38.22 -61.61 -30.90
C GLU A 41 -37.30 -60.41 -31.24
N LEU A 42 -37.18 -60.06 -32.51
CA LEU A 42 -36.48 -58.87 -33.02
C LEU A 42 -37.16 -57.57 -32.59
N ASP A 43 -38.49 -57.51 -32.66
CA ASP A 43 -39.27 -56.37 -32.24
C ASP A 43 -39.10 -56.11 -30.73
N ASP A 44 -39.20 -57.18 -29.94
CA ASP A 44 -38.97 -57.08 -28.48
C ASP A 44 -37.53 -56.62 -28.14
N LEU A 45 -36.54 -57.15 -28.85
CA LEU A 45 -35.14 -56.73 -28.67
C LEU A 45 -34.92 -55.28 -29.09
N THR A 46 -35.54 -54.87 -30.21
CA THR A 46 -35.50 -53.48 -30.70
C THR A 46 -36.14 -52.52 -29.70
N ALA A 47 -37.32 -52.89 -29.17
CA ALA A 47 -38.01 -52.11 -28.16
C ALA A 47 -37.19 -52.01 -26.84
N LYS A 48 -36.51 -53.08 -26.45
CA LYS A 48 -35.60 -53.09 -25.29
C LYS A 48 -34.38 -52.19 -25.54
N THR A 49 -33.69 -52.36 -26.66
CA THR A 49 -32.51 -51.55 -27.00
C THR A 49 -32.86 -50.08 -27.10
N THR A 50 -34.02 -49.73 -27.65
CA THR A 50 -34.48 -48.31 -27.70
C THR A 50 -34.70 -47.72 -26.31
N ARG A 51 -35.22 -48.52 -25.36
CA ARG A 51 -35.35 -48.07 -23.93
C ARG A 51 -33.99 -47.90 -23.27
N ASP A 52 -33.10 -48.86 -23.48
CA ASP A 52 -31.75 -48.82 -22.93
C ASP A 52 -30.95 -47.60 -23.44
N ILE A 53 -31.08 -47.26 -24.74
CA ILE A 53 -30.47 -46.08 -25.35
C ILE A 53 -31.04 -44.80 -24.73
N LYS A 54 -32.38 -44.74 -24.55
CA LYS A 54 -32.99 -43.55 -23.90
C LYS A 54 -32.55 -43.37 -22.45
N ASP A 55 -32.43 -44.48 -21.69
CA ASP A 55 -31.94 -44.44 -20.33
C ASP A 55 -30.47 -43.97 -20.28
N LEU A 56 -29.63 -44.50 -21.18
CA LEU A 56 -28.24 -44.11 -21.28
C LEU A 56 -28.10 -42.62 -21.65
N ASP A 57 -28.89 -42.14 -22.61
CA ASP A 57 -28.89 -40.72 -23.03
C ASP A 57 -29.29 -39.81 -21.87
N ALA A 58 -30.35 -40.18 -21.12
CA ALA A 58 -30.78 -39.42 -19.92
C ALA A 58 -29.73 -39.39 -18.84
N ARG A 59 -29.07 -40.53 -18.57
CA ARG A 59 -27.98 -40.61 -17.57
C ARG A 59 -26.74 -39.79 -17.98
N THR A 60 -26.38 -39.85 -19.27
CA THR A 60 -25.27 -39.12 -19.83
C THR A 60 -25.52 -37.61 -19.75
N THR A 61 -26.74 -37.18 -20.17
CA THR A 61 -27.13 -35.76 -20.11
C THR A 61 -27.12 -35.23 -18.67
N LYS A 62 -27.65 -36.01 -17.72
CA LYS A 62 -27.62 -35.66 -16.30
C LYS A 62 -26.17 -35.58 -15.77
N GLY A 63 -25.36 -36.60 -16.09
CA GLY A 63 -23.94 -36.62 -15.66
C GLY A 63 -23.15 -35.43 -16.20
N LEU A 64 -23.39 -35.05 -17.47
CA LEU A 64 -22.76 -33.87 -18.08
C LEU A 64 -23.20 -32.57 -17.38
N SER A 65 -24.48 -32.45 -17.08
CA SER A 65 -25.03 -31.29 -16.35
C SER A 65 -24.41 -31.18 -14.94
N ASP A 66 -24.28 -32.31 -14.23
CA ASP A 66 -23.67 -32.35 -12.88
C ASP A 66 -22.19 -32.00 -12.92
N VAL A 67 -21.46 -32.45 -13.94
CA VAL A 67 -20.05 -32.08 -14.14
C VAL A 67 -19.90 -30.57 -14.43
N ASN A 68 -20.72 -30.05 -15.33
CA ASN A 68 -20.69 -28.61 -15.67
C ASN A 68 -21.00 -27.75 -14.48
N SER A 69 -22.00 -28.09 -13.65
CA SER A 69 -22.31 -27.34 -12.45
C SER A 69 -21.18 -27.40 -11.38
N LYS A 70 -20.57 -28.57 -11.22
CA LYS A 70 -19.40 -28.70 -10.32
C LYS A 70 -18.18 -27.93 -10.82
N SER A 71 -17.92 -27.94 -12.12
CA SER A 71 -16.84 -27.15 -12.73
C SER A 71 -17.07 -25.65 -12.50
N ALA A 72 -18.26 -25.15 -12.79
CA ALA A 72 -18.60 -23.73 -12.56
C ALA A 72 -18.46 -23.33 -11.09
N ALA A 73 -18.86 -24.21 -10.15
CA ALA A 73 -18.67 -23.95 -8.72
C ALA A 73 -17.19 -23.98 -8.30
N ALA A 74 -16.37 -24.85 -8.90
CA ALA A 74 -14.93 -24.88 -8.67
C ALA A 74 -14.25 -23.61 -9.20
N ASP A 75 -14.63 -23.14 -10.40
CA ASP A 75 -14.12 -21.89 -11.00
C ASP A 75 -14.46 -20.67 -10.13
N GLN A 76 -15.68 -20.60 -9.62
CA GLN A 76 -16.08 -19.52 -8.69
C GLN A 76 -15.25 -19.54 -7.40
N LYS A 77 -15.01 -20.73 -6.83
CA LYS A 77 -14.15 -20.85 -5.64
C LYS A 77 -12.70 -20.47 -5.92
N ALA A 78 -12.17 -20.86 -7.09
CA ALA A 78 -10.82 -20.49 -7.50
C ALA A 78 -10.68 -18.98 -7.68
N GLN A 79 -11.67 -18.30 -8.31
CA GLN A 79 -11.69 -16.85 -8.43
C GLN A 79 -11.78 -16.14 -7.07
N ALA A 80 -12.63 -16.63 -6.17
CA ALA A 80 -12.72 -16.07 -4.82
C ALA A 80 -11.41 -16.24 -4.02
N ALA A 81 -10.77 -17.40 -4.13
CA ALA A 81 -9.47 -17.65 -3.51
C ALA A 81 -8.37 -16.74 -4.08
N GLN A 82 -8.37 -16.52 -5.39
CA GLN A 82 -7.44 -15.58 -6.04
C GLN A 82 -7.64 -14.16 -5.53
N GLN A 83 -8.88 -13.68 -5.45
CA GLN A 83 -9.18 -12.35 -4.91
C GLN A 83 -8.73 -12.19 -3.46
N GLN A 84 -8.92 -13.22 -2.63
CA GLN A 84 -8.42 -13.21 -1.24
C GLN A 84 -6.88 -13.18 -1.19
N ALA A 85 -6.20 -13.92 -2.05
CA ALA A 85 -4.75 -13.90 -2.13
C ALA A 85 -4.21 -12.53 -2.56
N ASP A 86 -4.85 -11.89 -3.54
CA ASP A 86 -4.48 -10.56 -4.01
C ASP A 86 -4.68 -9.50 -2.92
N GLN A 87 -5.78 -9.57 -2.17
CA GLN A 87 -6.03 -8.69 -1.01
C GLN A 87 -5.00 -8.92 0.10
N ALA A 88 -4.68 -10.16 0.41
CA ALA A 88 -3.66 -10.50 1.42
C ALA A 88 -2.28 -9.98 1.01
N ASN A 89 -1.89 -10.13 -0.27
CA ASN A 89 -0.64 -9.60 -0.80
C ASN A 89 -0.58 -8.07 -0.74
N ALA A 90 -1.66 -7.39 -1.10
CA ALA A 90 -1.75 -5.92 -0.99
C ALA A 90 -1.62 -5.45 0.46
N LEU A 91 -2.26 -6.15 1.40
CA LEU A 91 -2.15 -5.84 2.83
C LEU A 91 -0.73 -6.11 3.36
N ALA A 92 -0.12 -7.22 2.97
CA ALA A 92 1.26 -7.56 3.36
C ALA A 92 2.26 -6.52 2.83
N THR A 93 2.12 -6.08 1.58
CA THR A 93 2.95 -5.02 1.00
C THR A 93 2.78 -3.70 1.75
N LYS A 94 1.54 -3.33 2.07
CA LYS A 94 1.26 -2.11 2.86
C LYS A 94 1.85 -2.21 4.28
N ALA A 95 1.78 -3.36 4.91
CA ALA A 95 2.38 -3.59 6.22
C ALA A 95 3.91 -3.51 6.16
N SER A 96 4.55 -4.12 5.16
CA SER A 96 6.00 -4.05 4.96
C SER A 96 6.48 -2.61 4.75
N THR A 97 5.84 -1.85 3.86
CA THR A 97 6.19 -0.44 3.65
C THR A 97 5.97 0.41 4.91
N GLY A 98 4.96 0.10 5.71
CA GLY A 98 4.73 0.75 7.01
C GLY A 98 5.84 0.45 8.02
N VAL A 99 6.30 -0.80 8.08
CA VAL A 99 7.43 -1.21 8.93
C VAL A 99 8.73 -0.54 8.50
N ASP A 100 9.00 -0.47 7.19
CA ASP A 100 10.19 0.19 6.65
C ASP A 100 10.19 1.70 6.97
N ALA A 101 9.04 2.36 6.82
CA ALA A 101 8.87 3.77 7.19
C ALA A 101 9.10 4.00 8.69
N LEU A 102 8.55 3.13 9.54
CA LEU A 102 8.74 3.20 11.00
C LEU A 102 10.21 2.94 11.37
N SER A 103 10.86 1.95 10.76
CA SER A 103 12.27 1.65 10.97
C SER A 103 13.16 2.85 10.62
N ASN A 104 12.90 3.50 9.49
CA ASN A 104 13.60 4.72 9.08
C ASN A 104 13.35 5.87 10.06
N GLN A 105 12.13 6.01 10.57
CA GLN A 105 11.80 7.04 11.56
C GLN A 105 12.51 6.79 12.89
N VAL A 106 12.57 5.54 13.35
CA VAL A 106 13.30 5.15 14.57
C VAL A 106 14.80 5.38 14.40
N ALA A 107 15.38 5.02 13.26
CA ALA A 107 16.81 5.25 12.99
C ALA A 107 17.19 6.75 12.96
N ASN A 108 16.23 7.63 12.68
CA ASN A 108 16.43 9.08 12.59
C ASN A 108 15.89 9.84 13.82
N LEU A 109 15.53 9.16 14.92
CA LEU A 109 14.97 9.82 16.10
C LEU A 109 15.87 10.92 16.66
N ASP A 110 17.18 10.73 16.64
CA ASP A 110 18.18 11.67 17.14
C ASP A 110 18.83 12.51 16.03
N ASN A 111 18.44 12.30 14.78
CA ASN A 111 19.00 13.03 13.65
C ASN A 111 18.24 14.33 13.39
N TYR A 112 18.50 15.33 14.22
CA TYR A 112 17.89 16.65 14.10
C TYR A 112 18.64 17.52 13.10
N HIS A 113 17.89 18.16 12.20
CA HIS A 113 18.39 19.16 11.26
C HIS A 113 17.65 20.48 11.42
N ALA A 114 18.32 21.59 11.19
CA ALA A 114 17.74 22.92 11.32
C ALA A 114 16.76 23.21 10.18
N VAL A 115 15.58 23.72 10.54
CA VAL A 115 14.54 24.19 9.61
C VAL A 115 14.58 25.71 9.50
N VAL A 116 14.69 26.37 10.64
CA VAL A 116 14.80 27.83 10.76
C VAL A 116 15.90 28.18 11.75
N GLU A 117 16.72 29.13 11.38
CA GLU A 117 17.76 29.68 12.25
C GLU A 117 17.56 31.19 12.39
N THR A 118 17.78 31.70 13.60
CA THR A 118 17.79 33.13 13.88
C THR A 118 18.85 33.47 14.94
N THR A 119 19.39 34.68 14.89
CA THR A 119 20.35 35.16 15.83
C THR A 119 19.82 36.36 16.59
N VAL A 120 19.91 36.31 17.92
CA VAL A 120 19.47 37.36 18.82
C VAL A 120 20.70 38.02 19.45
N HIS A 121 20.85 39.32 19.23
CA HIS A 121 21.98 40.09 19.75
C HIS A 121 21.66 40.80 21.09
N PHE A 122 22.69 40.94 21.93
CA PHE A 122 22.58 41.53 23.25
C PHE A 122 23.54 42.71 23.43
N GLY A 123 23.14 43.64 24.27
CA GLY A 123 24.01 44.72 24.70
C GLY A 123 25.18 44.23 25.55
N PHE A 124 26.21 45.08 25.72
CA PHE A 124 27.33 44.78 26.61
C PHE A 124 26.80 44.52 28.02
N ASP A 125 27.25 43.42 28.61
CA ASP A 125 26.90 42.96 29.96
C ASP A 125 25.36 42.86 30.22
N LYS A 126 24.54 42.72 29.15
CA LYS A 126 23.07 42.60 29.25
C LYS A 126 22.58 41.23 28.79
N ALA A 127 21.48 40.79 29.43
CA ALA A 127 20.74 39.57 29.07
C ALA A 127 19.26 39.84 28.76
N ASN A 128 18.83 41.11 28.70
CA ASN A 128 17.46 41.45 28.34
C ASN A 128 17.27 41.51 26.83
N LEU A 129 16.13 41.01 26.36
CA LEU A 129 15.76 41.01 24.94
C LEU A 129 15.35 42.41 24.49
N SER A 130 15.91 42.85 23.37
CA SER A 130 15.47 44.07 22.67
C SER A 130 14.17 43.77 21.88
N LYS A 131 13.47 44.83 21.43
CA LYS A 131 12.32 44.67 20.56
C LYS A 131 12.68 43.88 19.28
N LYS A 132 13.80 44.24 18.63
CA LYS A 132 14.30 43.52 17.45
C LYS A 132 14.56 42.02 17.72
N ALA A 133 15.06 41.68 18.91
CA ALA A 133 15.27 40.32 19.35
C ALA A 133 13.94 39.56 19.48
N LYS A 134 12.93 40.20 20.09
CA LYS A 134 11.57 39.62 20.21
C LYS A 134 10.92 39.40 18.86
N ASP A 135 10.95 40.41 17.97
CA ASP A 135 10.41 40.30 16.61
C ASP A 135 11.06 39.14 15.80
N ALA A 136 12.35 38.86 16.03
CA ALA A 136 13.04 37.74 15.40
C ALA A 136 12.60 36.38 15.99
N LEU A 137 12.38 36.32 17.29
CA LEU A 137 11.86 35.12 17.97
C LEU A 137 10.41 34.83 17.61
N ASP A 138 9.58 35.89 17.44
CA ASP A 138 8.18 35.75 17.00
C ASP A 138 8.09 35.11 15.60
N LYS A 139 8.97 35.53 14.68
CA LYS A 139 9.07 34.92 13.35
C LYS A 139 9.45 33.44 13.39
N LEU A 140 10.42 33.08 14.24
CA LEU A 140 10.81 31.69 14.41
C LEU A 140 9.66 30.89 15.04
N ALA A 141 9.00 31.44 16.05
CA ALA A 141 7.89 30.79 16.74
C ALA A 141 6.67 30.55 15.82
N ALA A 142 6.42 31.40 14.82
CA ALA A 142 5.37 31.21 13.83
C ALA A 142 5.55 29.94 12.98
N GLU A 143 6.77 29.39 12.86
CA GLU A 143 7.05 28.17 12.12
C GLU A 143 6.89 26.90 12.98
N ILE A 144 6.77 27.01 14.30
CA ILE A 144 6.64 25.89 15.21
C ILE A 144 5.40 25.01 14.89
N PRO A 145 4.20 25.57 14.66
CA PRO A 145 3.01 24.74 14.36
C PRO A 145 3.16 23.90 13.09
N ASN A 146 3.99 24.35 12.14
CA ASN A 146 4.24 23.69 10.87
C ASN A 146 5.34 22.62 10.98
N THR A 147 6.11 22.58 12.10
CA THR A 147 7.28 21.73 12.28
C THR A 147 6.97 20.56 13.22
N LYS A 148 6.74 19.38 12.66
CA LYS A 148 6.51 18.16 13.47
C LYS A 148 7.82 17.67 14.07
N GLY A 149 7.75 17.04 15.26
CA GLY A 149 8.92 16.46 15.92
C GLY A 149 10.01 17.48 16.27
N TYR A 150 9.62 18.74 16.49
CA TYR A 150 10.58 19.82 16.69
C TYR A 150 11.25 19.81 18.07
N ILE A 151 12.45 20.37 18.08
CA ILE A 151 13.15 20.90 19.25
C ILE A 151 13.71 22.29 18.90
N ILE A 152 14.03 23.07 19.94
CA ILE A 152 14.71 24.35 19.79
C ILE A 152 16.08 24.24 20.47
N ALA A 153 17.14 24.47 19.71
CA ALA A 153 18.49 24.51 20.23
C ALA A 153 18.98 25.98 20.38
N LEU A 154 19.52 26.30 21.52
CA LEU A 154 20.02 27.63 21.89
C LEU A 154 21.51 27.59 22.23
N ASP A 155 22.34 28.32 21.48
CA ASP A 155 23.74 28.49 21.74
C ASP A 155 24.01 29.92 22.23
N GLY A 156 24.25 30.08 23.55
CA GLY A 156 24.54 31.36 24.14
C GLY A 156 26.02 31.74 24.00
N ASN A 157 26.30 32.95 23.51
CA ASN A 157 27.65 33.44 23.25
C ASN A 157 27.88 34.82 23.85
N THR A 158 29.17 35.12 24.16
CA THR A 158 29.63 36.43 24.62
C THR A 158 30.78 36.92 23.74
N ASP A 159 31.15 38.19 23.91
CA ASP A 159 32.43 38.68 23.45
C ASP A 159 33.57 38.20 24.40
N SER A 160 34.80 38.50 24.07
CA SER A 160 35.98 38.05 24.85
C SER A 160 36.26 38.89 26.11
N THR A 161 35.45 39.89 26.44
CA THR A 161 35.67 40.80 27.54
C THR A 161 35.38 40.10 28.87
N GLY A 162 36.33 40.07 29.78
CA GLY A 162 36.18 39.53 31.13
C GLY A 162 36.59 38.06 31.32
N PRO A 163 36.43 37.54 32.55
CA PRO A 163 36.77 36.17 32.91
C PRO A 163 35.90 35.13 32.18
N ALA A 164 36.46 33.94 31.99
CA ALA A 164 35.75 32.85 31.29
C ALA A 164 34.49 32.42 32.04
N ASP A 165 34.59 32.21 33.37
CA ASP A 165 33.44 31.79 34.18
C ASP A 165 32.30 32.80 34.17
N TYR A 166 32.61 34.09 34.19
CA TYR A 166 31.62 35.14 34.07
C TYR A 166 30.92 35.10 32.72
N ASN A 167 31.68 34.97 31.65
CA ASN A 167 31.14 34.87 30.29
C ASN A 167 30.28 33.60 30.09
N TYR A 168 30.68 32.48 30.68
CA TYR A 168 29.88 31.27 30.69
C TYR A 168 28.49 31.53 31.34
N GLN A 169 28.48 32.10 32.54
CA GLN A 169 27.22 32.44 33.24
C GLN A 169 26.41 33.50 32.48
N LEU A 170 27.04 34.50 31.87
CA LEU A 170 26.35 35.52 31.08
C LEU A 170 25.69 34.92 29.82
N SER A 171 26.38 34.00 29.16
CA SER A 171 25.83 33.29 27.98
C SER A 171 24.62 32.46 28.37
N GLN A 172 24.63 31.79 29.51
CA GLN A 172 23.47 31.07 30.05
C GLN A 172 22.31 32.01 30.37
N ARG A 173 22.56 33.13 31.06
CA ARG A 173 21.50 34.12 31.37
C ARG A 173 20.83 34.65 30.12
N ARG A 174 21.61 34.91 29.05
CA ARG A 174 21.06 35.33 27.72
C ARG A 174 20.15 34.28 27.13
N ALA A 175 20.60 33.04 27.10
CA ALA A 175 19.80 31.96 26.56
C ALA A 175 18.55 31.68 27.43
N HIS A 176 18.65 31.80 28.76
CA HIS A 176 17.48 31.72 29.64
C HIS A 176 16.43 32.81 29.35
N ALA A 177 16.86 34.04 29.03
CA ALA A 177 15.94 35.10 28.63
C ALA A 177 15.17 34.76 27.34
N VAL A 178 15.83 34.08 26.39
CA VAL A 178 15.15 33.55 25.16
C VAL A 178 14.17 32.42 25.52
N ILE A 179 14.59 31.46 26.38
CA ILE A 179 13.72 30.37 26.85
C ILE A 179 12.45 30.94 27.49
N GLN A 180 12.64 31.89 28.43
CA GLN A 180 11.52 32.51 29.13
C GLN A 180 10.56 33.19 28.15
N TYR A 181 11.08 33.92 27.19
CA TYR A 181 10.25 34.59 26.18
C TYR A 181 9.44 33.58 25.34
N LEU A 182 10.10 32.55 24.80
CA LEU A 182 9.41 31.51 23.99
C LEU A 182 8.38 30.73 24.82
N ALA A 183 8.68 30.45 26.08
CA ALA A 183 7.75 29.71 26.93
C ALA A 183 6.54 30.57 27.37
N THR A 184 6.71 31.86 27.67
CA THR A 184 5.64 32.71 28.18
C THR A 184 4.76 33.27 27.06
N GLU A 185 5.37 33.77 25.98
CA GLU A 185 4.63 34.43 24.88
C GLU A 185 4.14 33.43 23.83
N HIS A 186 4.91 32.37 23.55
CA HIS A 186 4.59 31.41 22.50
C HIS A 186 4.22 30.02 23.04
N GLN A 187 4.15 29.85 24.36
CA GLN A 187 3.76 28.60 25.03
C GLN A 187 4.59 27.38 24.60
N VAL A 188 5.86 27.61 24.24
CA VAL A 188 6.79 26.53 23.89
C VAL A 188 7.11 25.71 25.12
N PRO A 189 6.87 24.37 25.13
CA PRO A 189 7.15 23.53 26.28
C PRO A 189 8.66 23.51 26.61
N ALA A 190 9.01 23.69 27.88
CA ALA A 190 10.43 23.76 28.31
C ALA A 190 11.24 22.51 27.93
N HIS A 191 10.62 21.33 27.92
CA HIS A 191 11.28 20.07 27.54
C HIS A 191 11.64 19.97 26.04
N LYS A 192 11.15 20.90 25.22
CA LYS A 192 11.49 21.03 23.80
C LYS A 192 12.66 21.99 23.56
N ILE A 193 13.19 22.64 24.58
CA ILE A 193 14.23 23.64 24.43
C ILE A 193 15.54 23.13 25.06
N TYR A 194 16.59 23.10 24.27
CA TYR A 194 17.94 22.69 24.68
C TYR A 194 18.86 23.89 24.65
N LEU A 195 19.60 24.06 25.73
CA LEU A 195 20.49 25.20 25.94
C LEU A 195 21.94 24.74 26.11
N VAL A 196 22.85 25.41 25.40
CA VAL A 196 24.28 25.33 25.63
C VAL A 196 24.82 26.76 25.82
N GLY A 197 25.34 27.04 27.01
CA GLY A 197 26.12 28.28 27.26
C GLY A 197 27.56 28.05 26.83
N LEU A 198 28.04 28.77 25.83
CA LEU A 198 29.38 28.61 25.26
C LEU A 198 30.36 29.71 25.73
N GLY A 199 29.84 30.71 26.43
CA GLY A 199 30.69 31.83 26.86
C GLY A 199 31.35 32.53 25.69
N LYS A 200 32.65 32.71 25.72
CA LYS A 200 33.48 33.37 24.70
C LYS A 200 34.15 32.41 23.70
N ASP A 201 33.85 31.10 23.76
CA ASP A 201 34.65 30.07 23.10
C ASP A 201 34.30 29.87 21.62
N LYS A 202 33.15 30.40 21.16
CA LYS A 202 32.72 30.33 19.74
C LYS A 202 32.48 31.72 19.13
N PRO A 203 33.55 32.53 18.90
CA PRO A 203 33.40 33.82 18.26
C PRO A 203 33.08 33.64 16.76
N VAL A 204 32.18 34.47 16.22
CA VAL A 204 31.84 34.56 14.77
C VAL A 204 32.52 35.78 14.15
N ALA A 205 33.00 36.74 14.95
CA ALA A 205 33.69 37.94 14.50
C ALA A 205 34.91 38.20 15.37
N LYS A 206 35.81 39.08 14.88
CA LYS A 206 37.00 39.45 15.59
C LYS A 206 36.67 40.28 16.84
N ASN A 207 37.18 39.88 18.01
CA ASN A 207 36.92 40.56 19.30
C ASN A 207 37.73 41.86 19.50
N ASN A 208 38.65 42.20 18.59
CA ASN A 208 39.47 43.42 18.69
C ASN A 208 38.70 44.68 18.22
N THR A 209 37.57 44.54 17.52
CA THR A 209 36.72 45.66 17.11
C THR A 209 35.46 45.73 17.96
N SER A 210 34.85 46.91 18.06
CA SER A 210 33.57 47.13 18.76
C SER A 210 32.43 46.37 18.09
N GLU A 211 32.41 46.42 16.75
CA GLU A 211 31.44 45.78 15.88
C GLU A 211 31.51 44.26 16.02
N GLY A 212 32.70 43.68 15.94
CA GLY A 212 32.88 42.24 16.08
C GLY A 212 32.51 41.73 17.48
N ARG A 213 32.81 42.50 18.54
CA ARG A 213 32.32 42.16 19.90
C ARG A 213 30.80 42.22 19.96
N ALA A 214 30.14 43.18 19.26
CA ALA A 214 28.69 43.24 19.22
C ALA A 214 28.08 42.04 18.53
N GLU A 215 28.68 41.54 17.46
CA GLU A 215 28.26 40.31 16.78
C GLU A 215 28.44 39.06 17.63
N ASN A 216 29.52 39.00 18.43
CA ASN A 216 29.76 37.86 19.31
C ASN A 216 28.77 37.81 20.50
N ARG A 217 28.21 38.96 20.93
CA ARG A 217 27.20 39.02 22.00
C ARG A 217 25.84 38.57 21.49
N ARG A 218 25.67 37.26 21.30
CA ARG A 218 24.46 36.71 20.64
C ARG A 218 23.98 35.41 21.30
N VAL A 219 22.77 35.05 20.98
CA VAL A 219 22.22 33.70 21.14
C VAL A 219 21.77 33.24 19.76
N ASP A 220 22.33 32.16 19.28
CA ASP A 220 21.89 31.48 18.08
C ASP A 220 20.72 30.54 18.44
N VAL A 221 19.62 30.69 17.75
CA VAL A 221 18.36 29.95 18.00
C VAL A 221 18.02 29.16 16.77
N ARG A 222 17.94 27.84 16.90
CA ARG A 222 17.65 26.92 15.80
C ARG A 222 16.39 26.13 16.10
N LEU A 223 15.38 26.25 15.26
CA LEU A 223 14.24 25.34 15.21
C LEU A 223 14.68 24.13 14.41
N MET A 224 14.66 22.96 15.02
CA MET A 224 15.14 21.72 14.42
C MET A 224 14.05 20.66 14.41
N THR A 225 14.11 19.75 13.44
CA THR A 225 13.19 18.59 13.33
C THR A 225 13.96 17.31 13.02
N ASN A 226 13.43 16.18 13.49
CA ASN A 226 13.92 14.84 13.15
C ASN A 226 13.03 14.14 12.10
N VAL A 227 12.02 14.84 11.53
CA VAL A 227 11.14 14.29 10.51
C VAL A 227 11.82 14.42 9.15
N VAL A 228 12.17 13.29 8.56
CA VAL A 228 12.73 13.21 7.19
C VAL A 228 11.66 13.62 6.19
N GLY A 229 11.93 14.63 5.37
CA GLY A 229 10.99 15.13 4.34
C GLY A 229 10.58 16.60 4.50
N ALA A 230 10.84 17.25 5.64
CA ALA A 230 10.56 18.67 5.81
C ALA A 230 11.46 19.59 4.95
N GLN A 231 12.62 19.09 4.51
CA GLN A 231 13.58 19.84 3.68
C GLN A 231 13.32 19.76 2.17
N GLN A 232 12.60 18.74 1.70
CA GLN A 232 12.38 18.60 0.24
C GLN A 232 11.38 19.61 -0.33
N ALA A 233 10.59 20.27 0.51
CA ALA A 233 9.66 21.30 0.08
C ALA A 233 10.33 22.68 -0.16
N GLN A 234 11.56 22.89 0.33
CA GLN A 234 12.25 24.18 0.26
C GLN A 234 13.40 24.24 -0.76
N ASN A 235 13.81 23.12 -1.37
CA ASN A 235 14.85 23.13 -2.40
C ASN A 235 14.52 22.16 -3.54
N PRO A 236 13.71 22.58 -4.55
CA PRO A 236 13.34 21.73 -5.70
C PRO A 236 14.52 21.42 -6.65
N GLU A 237 15.71 21.96 -6.40
CA GLU A 237 16.86 21.86 -7.31
C GLU A 237 17.84 20.71 -7.02
N GLN A 238 17.56 19.89 -5.99
CA GLN A 238 18.36 18.69 -5.65
C GLN A 238 17.55 17.39 -5.73
N ALA A 239 16.80 17.18 -6.80
CA ALA A 239 16.30 15.86 -7.13
C ALA A 239 17.48 15.02 -7.65
N PRO A 240 17.74 13.80 -7.13
CA PRO A 240 18.75 12.92 -7.71
C PRO A 240 18.32 12.54 -9.11
N THR A 241 19.09 12.97 -10.10
CA THR A 241 18.98 12.51 -11.49
C THR A 241 19.25 11.00 -11.49
N THR A 242 18.21 10.21 -11.57
CA THR A 242 18.34 8.76 -11.82
C THR A 242 18.92 8.61 -13.22
N ALA A 243 20.22 8.34 -13.30
CA ALA A 243 20.86 7.91 -14.54
C ALA A 243 20.26 6.56 -14.94
N GLN A 244 19.54 6.57 -16.05
CA GLN A 244 19.22 5.37 -16.81
C GLN A 244 20.53 4.83 -17.42
N GLN A 245 20.85 3.61 -17.08
CA GLN A 245 21.65 2.69 -17.89
C GLN A 245 20.88 1.39 -18.04
#